data_c069fa43faead8a76ad78942545ebac8
#
_entry.id   c069fa43faead8a76ad78942545ebac8
#
_cell.length_a   1.000
_cell.length_b   1.000
_cell.length_c   1.000
_cell.angle_alpha   90.00
_cell.angle_beta   90.00
_cell.angle_gamma   90.00
#
_symmetry.space_group_name_H-M   'P 1'
#
loop_
_entity.id
_entity.type
_entity.pdbx_description
1 polymer ?
#
loop_
_entity_poly.entity_id
_entity_poly.type
_entity_poly.pdbx_seq_one_letter_code
_entity_poly.pdbx_strand_id
1 'polypeptide(L)'
;MRRRGGAFGFTVRIRAIAASMLLVALIFVLYVPAFWRTVYPIHYYSLIQRESRVVKLNPLLVAALVRVESHFQEDDVSHAGAVGLMQLMPQTASWAAGKIGMKLHGRINLSEPALNVRLGSWYIAYLIKMFHGQLPEAIAAYNAGPNRVERWIRDGTWSGDEVAVADIPLRETRHFVARVLYTYQIFKRFY
;
A
#
# COMPACT_ATOMS: atom_id res chain seq x y z
N MET A 1 37.12 -58.59 -5.77
CA MET A 1 36.25 -57.48 -6.35
C MET A 1 35.44 -56.84 -5.28
N ARG A 2 35.78 -55.62 -4.82
CA ARG A 2 35.07 -54.88 -3.74
C ARG A 2 34.00 -54.00 -4.38
N ARG A 3 32.74 -54.24 -4.00
CA ARG A 3 31.56 -53.41 -4.38
C ARG A 3 31.66 -52.00 -3.75
N ARG A 4 32.14 -51.01 -4.49
CA ARG A 4 32.19 -49.56 -4.09
C ARG A 4 30.93 -48.75 -4.48
N GLY A 5 29.81 -49.40 -4.85
CA GLY A 5 28.62 -48.74 -5.37
C GLY A 5 27.58 -48.25 -4.34
N GLY A 6 27.63 -48.70 -3.08
CA GLY A 6 26.57 -48.41 -2.09
C GLY A 6 26.57 -46.99 -1.50
N ALA A 7 27.74 -46.44 -1.23
CA ALA A 7 27.86 -45.14 -0.53
C ALA A 7 27.50 -43.94 -1.41
N PHE A 8 27.79 -43.97 -2.71
CA PHE A 8 27.48 -42.92 -3.65
C PHE A 8 25.96 -42.76 -3.86
N GLY A 9 25.24 -43.87 -4.01
CA GLY A 9 23.78 -43.84 -4.16
C GLY A 9 23.05 -43.37 -2.89
N PHE A 10 23.60 -43.70 -1.72
CA PHE A 10 23.05 -43.27 -0.43
C PHE A 10 23.16 -41.74 -0.22
N THR A 11 24.32 -41.17 -0.50
CA THR A 11 24.55 -39.71 -0.37
C THR A 11 23.71 -38.92 -1.37
N VAL A 12 23.52 -39.41 -2.60
CA VAL A 12 22.64 -38.76 -3.59
C VAL A 12 21.18 -38.76 -3.13
N ARG A 13 20.70 -39.87 -2.57
CA ARG A 13 19.32 -39.95 -2.04
C ARG A 13 19.10 -39.01 -0.87
N ILE A 14 20.03 -38.92 0.08
CA ILE A 14 19.92 -37.97 1.22
C ILE A 14 19.88 -36.54 0.74
N ARG A 15 20.76 -36.17 -0.22
CA ARG A 15 20.76 -34.81 -0.80
C ARG A 15 19.44 -34.47 -1.52
N ALA A 16 18.88 -35.43 -2.26
CA ALA A 16 17.60 -35.27 -2.92
C ALA A 16 16.44 -35.09 -1.91
N ILE A 17 16.41 -35.91 -0.85
CA ILE A 17 15.41 -35.77 0.21
C ILE A 17 15.56 -34.43 0.91
N ALA A 18 16.76 -33.98 1.26
CA ALA A 18 17.01 -32.70 1.89
C ALA A 18 16.58 -31.54 0.99
N ALA A 19 16.88 -31.60 -0.31
CA ALA A 19 16.44 -30.58 -1.28
C ALA A 19 14.92 -30.55 -1.43
N SER A 20 14.25 -31.70 -1.44
CA SER A 20 12.79 -31.78 -1.49
C SER A 20 12.14 -31.22 -0.22
N MET A 21 12.69 -31.53 0.95
CA MET A 21 12.20 -30.96 2.22
C MET A 21 12.37 -29.44 2.27
N LEU A 22 13.49 -28.94 1.78
CA LEU A 22 13.77 -27.51 1.72
C LEU A 22 12.83 -26.79 0.75
N LEU A 23 12.52 -27.41 -0.40
CA LEU A 23 11.55 -26.91 -1.36
C LEU A 23 10.13 -26.89 -0.77
N VAL A 24 9.71 -27.96 -0.08
CA VAL A 24 8.40 -28.00 0.60
C VAL A 24 8.33 -26.95 1.70
N ALA A 25 9.38 -26.80 2.52
CA ALA A 25 9.43 -25.75 3.54
C ALA A 25 9.36 -24.34 2.92
N LEU A 26 10.06 -24.11 1.82
CA LEU A 26 10.00 -22.84 1.08
C LEU A 26 8.60 -22.57 0.55
N ILE A 27 7.96 -23.55 -0.07
CA ILE A 27 6.58 -23.44 -0.56
C ILE A 27 5.64 -23.16 0.62
N PHE A 28 5.79 -23.87 1.73
CA PHE A 28 5.00 -23.66 2.93
C PHE A 28 5.14 -22.23 3.45
N VAL A 29 6.36 -21.71 3.59
CA VAL A 29 6.63 -20.33 4.02
C VAL A 29 5.99 -19.32 3.07
N LEU A 30 6.09 -19.52 1.76
CA LEU A 30 5.55 -18.61 0.75
C LEU A 30 4.01 -18.57 0.74
N TYR A 31 3.34 -19.64 1.16
CA TYR A 31 1.86 -19.74 1.12
C TYR A 31 1.18 -19.65 2.49
N VAL A 32 1.93 -19.62 3.61
CA VAL A 32 1.33 -19.50 4.95
C VAL A 32 1.00 -18.05 5.28
N PRO A 33 -0.29 -17.69 5.45
CA PRO A 33 -0.69 -16.32 5.80
C PRO A 33 0.00 -15.76 7.04
N ALA A 34 0.25 -16.59 8.06
CA ALA A 34 0.90 -16.17 9.29
C ALA A 34 2.30 -15.60 9.06
N PHE A 35 3.11 -16.22 8.18
CA PHE A 35 4.42 -15.69 7.79
C PHE A 35 4.29 -14.28 7.18
N TRP A 36 3.40 -14.13 6.20
CA TRP A 36 3.22 -12.85 5.51
C TRP A 36 2.67 -11.75 6.41
N ARG A 37 1.78 -12.08 7.36
CA ARG A 37 1.31 -11.14 8.37
C ARG A 37 2.42 -10.67 9.32
N THR A 38 3.45 -11.49 9.53
CA THR A 38 4.65 -11.09 10.28
C THR A 38 5.57 -10.17 9.48
N VAL A 39 5.73 -10.43 8.18
CA VAL A 39 6.57 -9.61 7.28
C VAL A 39 5.87 -8.31 6.88
N TYR A 40 4.54 -8.36 6.74
CA TYR A 40 3.71 -7.23 6.36
C TYR A 40 2.62 -6.95 7.42
N PRO A 41 3.00 -6.57 8.66
CA PRO A 41 2.01 -6.28 9.69
C PRO A 41 1.20 -5.04 9.33
N ILE A 42 -0.10 -5.08 9.65
CA ILE A 42 -0.98 -3.91 9.56
C ILE A 42 -1.18 -3.37 10.98
N HIS A 43 -0.50 -2.29 11.31
CA HIS A 43 -0.75 -1.55 12.53
C HIS A 43 -2.00 -0.68 12.38
N TYR A 44 -2.62 -0.28 13.49
CA TYR A 44 -3.87 0.52 13.50
C TYR A 44 -5.03 -0.09 12.72
N TYR A 45 -5.06 -1.44 12.51
CA TYR A 45 -6.03 -2.06 11.60
C TYR A 45 -7.49 -1.80 11.99
N SER A 46 -7.83 -1.84 13.28
CA SER A 46 -9.19 -1.53 13.77
C SER A 46 -9.61 -0.08 13.48
N LEU A 47 -8.68 0.87 13.62
CA LEU A 47 -8.89 2.27 13.26
C LEU A 47 -9.10 2.41 11.75
N ILE A 48 -8.19 1.86 10.95
CA ILE A 48 -8.28 1.88 9.48
C ILE A 48 -9.60 1.27 9.01
N GLN A 49 -9.97 0.11 9.57
CA GLN A 49 -11.22 -0.56 9.22
C GLN A 49 -12.45 0.31 9.54
N ARG A 50 -12.47 0.99 10.69
CA ARG A 50 -13.56 1.87 11.08
C ARG A 50 -13.72 3.05 10.11
N GLU A 51 -12.63 3.79 9.86
CA GLU A 51 -12.68 4.99 9.03
C GLU A 51 -12.91 4.65 7.53
N SER A 52 -12.37 3.53 7.05
CA SER A 52 -12.62 3.04 5.69
C SER A 52 -14.09 2.68 5.45
N ARG A 53 -14.76 2.09 6.44
CA ARG A 53 -16.19 1.76 6.34
C ARG A 53 -17.06 3.00 6.16
N VAL A 54 -16.74 4.10 6.82
CA VAL A 54 -17.49 5.37 6.71
C VAL A 54 -17.52 5.86 5.27
N VAL A 55 -16.42 5.69 4.54
CA VAL A 55 -16.27 6.13 3.14
C VAL A 55 -16.45 4.99 2.12
N LYS A 56 -16.88 3.81 2.56
CA LYS A 56 -17.13 2.62 1.74
C LYS A 56 -15.89 2.15 0.95
N LEU A 57 -14.71 2.27 1.52
CA LEU A 57 -13.47 1.76 0.95
C LEU A 57 -13.09 0.40 1.55
N ASN A 58 -12.34 -0.38 0.76
CA ASN A 58 -11.67 -1.57 1.28
C ASN A 58 -10.57 -1.13 2.28
N PRO A 59 -10.61 -1.58 3.55
CA PRO A 59 -9.62 -1.19 4.56
C PRO A 59 -8.19 -1.60 4.20
N LEU A 60 -8.01 -2.65 3.39
CA LEU A 60 -6.69 -3.09 2.94
C LEU A 60 -6.05 -2.11 1.95
N LEU A 61 -6.86 -1.36 1.18
CA LEU A 61 -6.35 -0.28 0.34
C LEU A 61 -5.80 0.88 1.18
N VAL A 62 -6.57 1.29 2.19
CA VAL A 62 -6.15 2.36 3.11
C VAL A 62 -4.90 1.92 3.88
N ALA A 63 -4.85 0.66 4.36
CA ALA A 63 -3.67 0.11 5.01
C ALA A 63 -2.44 0.10 4.09
N ALA A 64 -2.61 -0.20 2.79
CA ALA A 64 -1.53 -0.17 1.81
C ALA A 64 -0.99 1.25 1.60
N LEU A 65 -1.87 2.25 1.54
CA LEU A 65 -1.48 3.67 1.50
C LEU A 65 -0.68 4.05 2.75
N VAL A 66 -1.21 3.78 3.95
CA VAL A 66 -0.52 4.09 5.23
C VAL A 66 0.86 3.43 5.29
N ARG A 67 0.97 2.16 4.85
CA ARG A 67 2.27 1.48 4.82
C ARG A 67 3.26 2.15 3.87
N VAL A 68 2.82 2.61 2.71
CA VAL A 68 3.70 3.22 1.71
C VAL A 68 4.07 4.65 2.09
N GLU A 69 3.15 5.38 2.71
CA GLU A 69 3.34 6.78 3.13
C GLU A 69 4.27 6.90 4.34
N SER A 70 3.96 6.23 5.45
CA SER A 70 4.64 6.45 6.73
C SER A 70 5.21 5.18 7.36
N HIS A 71 5.01 3.98 6.77
CA HIS A 71 5.28 2.69 7.44
C HIS A 71 4.55 2.58 8.80
N PHE A 72 3.37 3.19 8.92
CA PHE A 72 2.56 3.29 10.14
C PHE A 72 3.18 4.15 11.24
N GLN A 73 4.05 5.12 10.90
CA GLN A 73 4.60 6.08 11.86
C GLN A 73 3.68 7.31 11.93
N GLU A 74 3.08 7.53 13.09
CA GLU A 74 2.07 8.59 13.27
C GLU A 74 2.66 10.00 13.35
N ASP A 75 3.93 10.11 13.78
CA ASP A 75 4.64 11.38 13.92
C ASP A 75 5.52 11.72 12.71
N ASP A 76 5.45 10.91 11.63
CA ASP A 76 6.29 11.15 10.46
C ASP A 76 5.93 12.47 9.77
N VAL A 77 6.97 13.27 9.47
CA VAL A 77 6.86 14.56 8.79
C VAL A 77 7.82 14.59 7.61
N SER A 78 7.28 14.66 6.42
CA SER A 78 8.11 14.74 5.20
C SER A 78 8.80 16.10 5.05
N HIS A 79 9.84 16.17 4.23
CA HIS A 79 10.50 17.43 3.86
C HIS A 79 9.55 18.45 3.22
N ALA A 80 8.48 17.97 2.56
CA ALA A 80 7.45 18.82 1.97
C ALA A 80 6.39 19.31 2.99
N GLY A 81 6.44 18.82 4.24
CA GLY A 81 5.50 19.15 5.30
C GLY A 81 4.22 18.31 5.32
N ALA A 82 4.20 17.17 4.65
CA ALA A 82 3.14 16.17 4.83
C ALA A 82 3.32 15.47 6.19
N VAL A 83 2.21 15.13 6.88
CA VAL A 83 2.23 14.68 8.27
C VAL A 83 1.41 13.42 8.48
N GLY A 84 1.93 12.52 9.31
CA GLY A 84 1.24 11.42 9.96
C GLY A 84 1.04 10.18 9.08
N LEU A 85 0.18 9.28 9.52
CA LEU A 85 -0.01 7.93 8.95
C LEU A 85 -0.24 7.93 7.44
N MET A 86 -1.03 8.87 6.93
CA MET A 86 -1.38 8.99 5.52
C MET A 86 -0.69 10.18 4.83
N GLN A 87 0.33 10.76 5.45
CA GLN A 87 1.15 11.87 4.93
C GLN A 87 0.32 12.98 4.29
N LEU A 88 -0.62 13.52 5.05
CA LEU A 88 -1.49 14.59 4.56
C LEU A 88 -0.79 15.95 4.61
N MET A 89 -0.85 16.66 3.51
CA MET A 89 -0.52 18.10 3.51
C MET A 89 -1.54 18.87 4.34
N PRO A 90 -1.12 19.83 5.20
CA PRO A 90 -2.03 20.60 6.05
C PRO A 90 -3.18 21.28 5.26
N GLN A 91 -2.89 21.76 4.06
CA GLN A 91 -3.90 22.37 3.19
C GLN A 91 -4.94 21.35 2.72
N THR A 92 -4.49 20.14 2.31
CA THR A 92 -5.39 19.06 1.89
C THR A 92 -6.26 18.61 3.06
N ALA A 93 -5.69 18.47 4.24
CA ALA A 93 -6.40 18.08 5.45
C ALA A 93 -7.47 19.12 5.84
N SER A 94 -7.14 20.42 5.81
CA SER A 94 -8.08 21.50 6.09
C SER A 94 -9.23 21.53 5.09
N TRP A 95 -8.93 21.34 3.82
CA TRP A 95 -9.93 21.26 2.77
C TRP A 95 -10.85 20.04 2.95
N ALA A 96 -10.28 18.86 3.20
CA ALA A 96 -11.02 17.63 3.43
C ALA A 96 -11.94 17.77 4.66
N ALA A 97 -11.42 18.30 5.77
CA ALA A 97 -12.20 18.56 6.98
C ALA A 97 -13.41 19.47 6.72
N GLY A 98 -13.22 20.55 5.96
CA GLY A 98 -14.31 21.43 5.54
C GLY A 98 -15.37 20.70 4.69
N LYS A 99 -14.94 19.80 3.79
CA LYS A 99 -15.85 19.01 2.94
C LYS A 99 -16.72 18.02 3.72
N ILE A 100 -16.21 17.47 4.83
CA ILE A 100 -16.98 16.56 5.70
C ILE A 100 -17.74 17.30 6.82
N GLY A 101 -17.75 18.63 6.79
CA GLY A 101 -18.47 19.46 7.79
C GLY A 101 -17.81 19.46 9.17
N MET A 102 -16.54 19.12 9.27
CA MET A 102 -15.80 19.13 10.53
C MET A 102 -15.48 20.58 10.94
N LYS A 103 -15.95 20.99 12.11
CA LYS A 103 -15.58 22.30 12.68
C LYS A 103 -14.17 22.20 13.25
N LEU A 104 -13.25 22.88 12.62
CA LEU A 104 -11.87 22.95 13.08
C LEU A 104 -11.74 24.10 14.07
N HIS A 105 -11.37 23.77 15.31
CA HIS A 105 -11.03 24.76 16.33
C HIS A 105 -9.50 24.82 16.46
N GLY A 106 -8.88 25.77 15.78
CA GLY A 106 -7.43 25.95 15.82
C GLY A 106 -6.66 25.11 14.80
N ARG A 107 -5.40 24.81 15.14
CA ARG A 107 -4.47 24.07 14.26
C ARG A 107 -4.82 22.57 14.25
N ILE A 108 -4.91 21.97 13.08
CA ILE A 108 -5.16 20.51 12.94
C ILE A 108 -3.92 19.77 13.41
N ASN A 109 -4.09 18.85 14.37
CA ASN A 109 -3.04 17.91 14.76
C ASN A 109 -3.08 16.69 13.85
N LEU A 110 -2.28 16.68 12.80
CA LEU A 110 -2.21 15.58 11.84
C LEU A 110 -1.37 14.38 12.32
N SER A 111 -0.67 14.49 13.46
CA SER A 111 -0.05 13.34 14.12
C SER A 111 -1.06 12.50 14.91
N GLU A 112 -2.30 12.99 15.09
CA GLU A 112 -3.35 12.18 15.70
C GLU A 112 -3.84 11.11 14.71
N PRO A 113 -3.64 9.80 15.01
CA PRO A 113 -3.96 8.71 14.08
C PRO A 113 -5.40 8.72 13.59
N ALA A 114 -6.35 8.94 14.51
CA ALA A 114 -7.78 8.88 14.19
C ALA A 114 -8.18 9.99 13.20
N LEU A 115 -7.69 11.19 13.43
CA LEU A 115 -7.96 12.32 12.55
C LEU A 115 -7.29 12.16 11.19
N ASN A 116 -6.02 11.74 11.19
CA ASN A 116 -5.23 11.55 9.97
C ASN A 116 -5.84 10.48 9.06
N VAL A 117 -6.16 9.30 9.60
CA VAL A 117 -6.78 8.20 8.84
C VAL A 117 -8.19 8.58 8.37
N ARG A 118 -8.98 9.29 9.16
CA ARG A 118 -10.30 9.78 8.74
C ARG A 118 -10.22 10.70 7.53
N LEU A 119 -9.38 11.73 7.60
CA LEU A 119 -9.23 12.70 6.52
C LEU A 119 -8.60 12.09 5.28
N GLY A 120 -7.56 11.26 5.46
CA GLY A 120 -6.89 10.57 4.35
C GLY A 120 -7.78 9.54 3.66
N SER A 121 -8.56 8.77 4.42
CA SER A 121 -9.53 7.82 3.86
C SER A 121 -10.61 8.53 3.05
N TRP A 122 -11.10 9.65 3.56
CA TRP A 122 -12.05 10.47 2.82
C TRP A 122 -11.42 11.04 1.54
N TYR A 123 -10.17 11.53 1.62
CA TYR A 123 -9.50 12.12 0.46
C TYR A 123 -9.25 11.10 -0.66
N ILE A 124 -8.76 9.90 -0.34
CA ILE A 124 -8.60 8.87 -1.38
C ILE A 124 -9.95 8.39 -1.94
N ALA A 125 -11.01 8.31 -1.11
CA ALA A 125 -12.36 8.02 -1.60
C ALA A 125 -12.88 9.09 -2.56
N TYR A 126 -12.62 10.35 -2.25
CA TYR A 126 -12.92 11.49 -3.14
C TYR A 126 -12.19 11.33 -4.49
N LEU A 127 -10.90 11.02 -4.47
CA LEU A 127 -10.11 10.84 -5.68
C LEU A 127 -10.58 9.63 -6.51
N ILE A 128 -10.90 8.51 -5.86
CA ILE A 128 -11.46 7.33 -6.55
C ILE A 128 -12.77 7.70 -7.27
N LYS A 129 -13.64 8.49 -6.63
CA LYS A 129 -14.85 8.97 -7.26
C LYS A 129 -14.56 9.94 -8.42
N MET A 130 -13.61 10.85 -8.25
CA MET A 130 -13.19 11.82 -9.26
C MET A 130 -12.66 11.14 -10.53
N PHE A 131 -11.90 10.06 -10.36
CA PHE A 131 -11.34 9.25 -11.43
C PHE A 131 -12.19 8.02 -11.78
N HIS A 132 -13.50 8.08 -11.60
CA HIS A 132 -14.49 7.08 -12.04
C HIS A 132 -14.20 5.64 -11.59
N GLY A 133 -13.54 5.47 -10.44
CA GLY A 133 -13.19 4.16 -9.88
C GLY A 133 -11.81 3.63 -10.31
N GLN A 134 -11.08 4.34 -11.17
CA GLN A 134 -9.75 3.95 -11.63
C GLN A 134 -8.72 4.13 -10.50
N LEU A 135 -8.35 3.00 -9.88
CA LEU A 135 -7.44 3.01 -8.73
C LEU A 135 -6.05 3.57 -9.05
N PRO A 136 -5.39 3.21 -10.18
CA PRO A 136 -4.07 3.75 -10.48
C PRO A 136 -4.08 5.27 -10.59
N GLU A 137 -5.09 5.84 -11.23
CA GLU A 137 -5.28 7.29 -11.40
C GLU A 137 -5.48 7.98 -10.04
N ALA A 138 -6.37 7.41 -9.20
CA ALA A 138 -6.66 7.96 -7.87
C ALA A 138 -5.42 7.91 -6.95
N ILE A 139 -4.66 6.82 -6.99
CA ILE A 139 -3.42 6.69 -6.22
C ILE A 139 -2.36 7.66 -6.74
N ALA A 140 -2.22 7.79 -8.06
CA ALA A 140 -1.32 8.78 -8.65
C ALA A 140 -1.71 10.22 -8.25
N ALA A 141 -3.02 10.52 -8.26
CA ALA A 141 -3.55 11.83 -7.86
C ALA A 141 -3.36 12.12 -6.37
N TYR A 142 -3.39 11.09 -5.52
CA TYR A 142 -3.09 11.23 -4.11
C TYR A 142 -1.67 11.77 -3.88
N ASN A 143 -0.69 11.24 -4.60
CA ASN A 143 0.72 11.64 -4.48
C ASN A 143 1.07 12.89 -5.29
N ALA A 144 0.65 12.97 -6.57
CA ALA A 144 1.06 14.03 -7.48
C ALA A 144 0.08 15.22 -7.56
N GLY A 145 -1.11 15.07 -6.98
CA GLY A 145 -2.22 16.01 -7.10
C GLY A 145 -3.13 15.75 -8.33
N PRO A 146 -4.45 15.91 -8.16
CA PRO A 146 -5.44 15.53 -9.18
C PRO A 146 -5.27 16.30 -10.50
N ASN A 147 -5.07 17.61 -10.45
CA ASN A 147 -4.93 18.43 -11.67
C ASN A 147 -3.76 17.99 -12.57
N ARG A 148 -2.69 17.44 -11.97
CA ARG A 148 -1.53 16.95 -12.71
C ARG A 148 -1.87 15.63 -13.41
N VAL A 149 -2.54 14.73 -12.71
CA VAL A 149 -2.96 13.43 -13.27
C VAL A 149 -3.99 13.61 -14.37
N GLU A 150 -5.01 14.46 -14.18
CA GLU A 150 -5.96 14.81 -15.23
C GLU A 150 -5.27 15.35 -16.50
N ARG A 151 -4.23 16.16 -16.31
CA ARG A 151 -3.44 16.66 -17.45
C ARG A 151 -2.73 15.53 -18.17
N TRP A 152 -2.06 14.63 -17.46
CA TRP A 152 -1.37 13.48 -18.08
C TRP A 152 -2.30 12.61 -18.90
N ILE A 153 -3.51 12.34 -18.37
CA ILE A 153 -4.53 11.54 -19.06
C ILE A 153 -5.06 12.30 -20.29
N ARG A 154 -5.44 13.55 -20.14
CA ARG A 154 -5.99 14.38 -21.22
C ARG A 154 -5.00 14.58 -22.37
N ASP A 155 -3.72 14.79 -22.04
CA ASP A 155 -2.67 15.05 -23.03
C ASP A 155 -2.11 13.74 -23.61
N GLY A 156 -2.65 12.57 -23.22
CA GLY A 156 -2.23 11.25 -23.69
C GLY A 156 -0.85 10.80 -23.21
N THR A 157 -0.27 11.53 -22.24
CA THR A 157 1.05 11.20 -21.68
C THR A 157 1.01 9.91 -20.83
N TRP A 158 -0.14 9.61 -20.24
CA TRP A 158 -0.41 8.39 -19.49
C TRP A 158 -1.86 7.96 -19.71
N SER A 159 -2.10 6.66 -19.96
CA SER A 159 -3.44 6.11 -20.19
C SER A 159 -4.30 5.97 -18.93
N GLY A 160 -3.69 6.04 -17.72
CA GLY A 160 -4.39 5.82 -16.47
C GLY A 160 -4.49 4.35 -16.04
N ASP A 161 -4.16 3.40 -16.90
CA ASP A 161 -4.31 1.98 -16.63
C ASP A 161 -3.24 1.43 -15.68
N GLU A 162 -3.58 0.32 -14.98
CA GLU A 162 -2.63 -0.38 -14.10
C GLU A 162 -1.42 -0.94 -14.89
N VAL A 163 -1.65 -1.39 -16.12
CA VAL A 163 -0.59 -1.92 -16.99
C VAL A 163 0.40 -0.82 -17.41
N ALA A 164 -0.08 0.42 -17.51
CA ALA A 164 0.71 1.57 -17.92
C ALA A 164 1.33 2.37 -16.74
N VAL A 165 1.39 1.80 -15.54
CA VAL A 165 2.01 2.47 -14.38
C VAL A 165 3.46 2.86 -14.67
N ALA A 166 4.17 2.10 -15.51
CA ALA A 166 5.53 2.40 -15.93
C ALA A 166 5.64 3.71 -16.73
N ASP A 167 4.55 4.16 -17.35
CA ASP A 167 4.50 5.35 -18.22
C ASP A 167 4.14 6.63 -17.44
N ILE A 168 3.87 6.54 -16.13
CA ILE A 168 3.66 7.73 -15.29
C ILE A 168 4.88 8.64 -15.40
N PRO A 169 4.73 9.90 -15.84
CA PRO A 169 5.86 10.78 -16.15
C PRO A 169 6.76 11.07 -14.94
N LEU A 170 6.14 11.28 -13.77
CA LEU A 170 6.87 11.58 -12.54
C LEU A 170 7.36 10.29 -11.87
N ARG A 171 8.68 10.11 -11.83
CA ARG A 171 9.31 8.90 -11.27
C ARG A 171 8.87 8.57 -9.85
N GLU A 172 8.77 9.58 -8.98
CA GLU A 172 8.30 9.41 -7.61
C GLU A 172 6.89 8.83 -7.56
N THR A 173 5.97 9.43 -8.31
CA THR A 173 4.57 8.97 -8.38
C THR A 173 4.46 7.58 -8.98
N ARG A 174 5.27 7.26 -10.00
CA ARG A 174 5.35 5.92 -10.59
C ARG A 174 5.71 4.86 -9.54
N HIS A 175 6.76 5.11 -8.76
CA HIS A 175 7.17 4.21 -7.68
C HIS A 175 6.12 4.13 -6.58
N PHE A 176 5.49 5.24 -6.25
CA PHE A 176 4.43 5.29 -5.25
C PHE A 176 3.23 4.42 -5.66
N VAL A 177 2.70 4.62 -6.86
CA VAL A 177 1.56 3.83 -7.39
C VAL A 177 1.90 2.34 -7.42
N ALA A 178 3.06 1.97 -7.98
CA ALA A 178 3.49 0.57 -8.04
C ALA A 178 3.58 -0.07 -6.64
N ARG A 179 4.15 0.64 -5.66
CA ARG A 179 4.26 0.15 -4.27
C ARG A 179 2.91 0.00 -3.60
N VAL A 180 1.99 0.95 -3.78
CA VAL A 180 0.65 0.88 -3.19
C VAL A 180 -0.14 -0.29 -3.77
N LEU A 181 -0.17 -0.43 -5.10
CA LEU A 181 -0.87 -1.54 -5.76
C LEU A 181 -0.29 -2.90 -5.35
N TYR A 182 1.03 -3.04 -5.35
CA TYR A 182 1.70 -4.26 -4.90
C TYR A 182 1.37 -4.60 -3.45
N THR A 183 1.47 -3.63 -2.53
CA THR A 183 1.16 -3.82 -1.11
C THR A 183 -0.31 -4.18 -0.90
N TYR A 184 -1.20 -3.55 -1.65
CA TYR A 184 -2.62 -3.85 -1.61
C TYR A 184 -2.92 -5.29 -2.06
N GLN A 185 -2.26 -5.80 -3.12
CA GLN A 185 -2.39 -7.20 -3.55
C GLN A 185 -1.87 -8.18 -2.48
N ILE A 186 -0.73 -7.88 -1.84
CA ILE A 186 -0.20 -8.66 -0.72
C ILE A 186 -1.23 -8.71 0.42
N PHE A 187 -1.77 -7.57 0.81
CA PHE A 187 -2.77 -7.53 1.87
C PHE A 187 -4.03 -8.31 1.50
N LYS A 188 -4.57 -8.17 0.29
CA LYS A 188 -5.73 -8.95 -0.16
C LYS A 188 -5.51 -10.46 -0.15
N ARG A 189 -4.27 -10.89 -0.35
CA ARG A 189 -3.95 -12.31 -0.39
C ARG A 189 -3.84 -12.93 1.00
N PHE A 190 -3.42 -12.17 2.02
CA PHE A 190 -3.03 -12.73 3.32
C PHE A 190 -3.86 -12.24 4.51
N TYR A 191 -4.73 -11.25 4.33
CA TYR A 191 -5.65 -10.70 5.33
C TYR A 191 -7.12 -10.88 4.92
#